data_d3a857b767c762c20941c688a5bef69c
#
_entry.id   d3a857b767c762c20941c688a5bef69c
#
_cell.length_a   1.000
_cell.length_b   1.000
_cell.length_c   1.000
_cell.angle_alpha   90.00
_cell.angle_beta   90.00
_cell.angle_gamma   90.00
#
_symmetry.space_group_name_H-M   'P 1'
#
loop_
_entity.id
_entity.type
_entity.pdbx_description
1 polymer ?
#
loop_
_entity_poly.entity_id
_entity_poly.type
_entity_poly.pdbx_seq_one_letter_code
_entity_poly.pdbx_strand_id
1 'polypeptide(L)'
;MAEYIKVPAGVYDMVTRCMEQEFPDHVAIRYVAEDGKTVVEKKYREYAQDIRRMTAYLKAEVPDIKGRRIVLLSRNCYEFCVASFGIILAGGVLVTLNQKKTWDELEYELGLVEPALILNDGIDYGCRAELEAAYGPKLRPMDCYKDTAPGELTNCVGHDDLMMLMFTSGTTGRSKGVMLSERNMCASLHTYSEVAENWITNRLPAGQKLPLSHMTLLPLFHMACFVCVMSYPPAGWALNLCGDIRDFYRDLGLMHSDVMASAPMLVETIY
;
A
#
# COMPACT_ATOMS: atom_id res chain seq x y z
N MET A 1 -7.22 9.08 29.56
CA MET A 1 -6.40 9.48 28.39
C MET A 1 -7.33 9.42 27.18
N ALA A 2 -7.41 10.46 26.37
CA ALA A 2 -8.22 10.41 25.17
C ALA A 2 -7.54 9.43 24.20
N GLU A 3 -8.25 8.42 23.72
CA GLU A 3 -7.78 7.57 22.62
C GLU A 3 -7.51 8.47 21.41
N TYR A 4 -6.22 8.66 21.10
CA TYR A 4 -5.81 9.50 19.97
C TYR A 4 -6.07 8.79 18.64
N ILE A 5 -5.87 7.48 18.61
CA ILE A 5 -6.08 6.65 17.43
C ILE A 5 -7.24 5.68 17.66
N LYS A 6 -8.34 5.92 16.97
CA LYS A 6 -9.48 4.99 16.98
C LYS A 6 -9.25 3.90 15.95
N VAL A 7 -9.02 2.68 16.42
CA VAL A 7 -8.85 1.53 15.54
C VAL A 7 -10.11 1.33 14.67
N PRO A 8 -9.97 1.25 13.34
CA PRO A 8 -11.10 1.03 12.46
C PRO A 8 -11.65 -0.40 12.60
N ALA A 9 -12.95 -0.54 12.37
CA ALA A 9 -13.61 -1.85 12.38
C ALA A 9 -13.20 -2.77 11.21
N GLY A 10 -12.60 -2.20 10.17
CA GLY A 10 -12.11 -2.88 8.97
C GLY A 10 -11.67 -1.88 7.91
N VAL A 11 -11.27 -2.39 6.76
CA VAL A 11 -10.78 -1.56 5.64
C VAL A 11 -11.87 -0.63 5.11
N TYR A 12 -13.12 -1.07 5.10
CA TYR A 12 -14.27 -0.24 4.73
C TYR A 12 -14.42 0.99 5.66
N ASP A 13 -14.39 0.77 6.97
CA ASP A 13 -14.48 1.83 7.98
C ASP A 13 -13.27 2.79 7.90
N MET A 14 -12.10 2.25 7.56
CA MET A 14 -10.89 3.07 7.37
C MET A 14 -11.06 4.10 6.26
N VAL A 15 -11.68 3.74 5.15
CA VAL A 15 -11.91 4.70 4.05
C VAL A 15 -13.08 5.62 4.38
N THR A 16 -14.24 5.07 4.75
CA THR A 16 -15.48 5.85 4.88
C THR A 16 -15.51 6.74 6.12
N ARG A 17 -14.91 6.32 7.23
CA ARG A 17 -14.84 7.13 8.46
C ARG A 17 -13.51 7.89 8.54
N CYS A 18 -12.38 7.21 8.54
CA CYS A 18 -11.11 7.90 8.82
C CYS A 18 -10.73 8.87 7.69
N MET A 19 -10.76 8.41 6.42
CA MET A 19 -10.30 9.24 5.31
C MET A 19 -11.34 10.29 4.88
N GLU A 20 -12.64 9.95 4.85
CA GLU A 20 -13.66 10.83 4.29
C GLU A 20 -14.32 11.74 5.33
N GLN A 21 -14.37 11.35 6.61
CA GLN A 21 -15.09 12.10 7.65
C GLN A 21 -14.15 12.70 8.70
N GLU A 22 -13.21 11.91 9.26
CA GLU A 22 -12.36 12.40 10.35
C GLU A 22 -11.20 13.27 9.84
N PHE A 23 -10.50 12.85 8.77
CA PHE A 23 -9.28 13.51 8.29
C PHE A 23 -9.29 13.92 6.81
N PRO A 24 -10.42 14.32 6.19
CA PRO A 24 -10.51 14.52 4.74
C PRO A 24 -9.50 15.54 4.18
N ASP A 25 -9.15 16.55 4.98
CA ASP A 25 -8.26 17.65 4.57
C ASP A 25 -6.79 17.44 4.92
N HIS A 26 -6.46 16.42 5.72
CA HIS A 26 -5.07 16.09 6.02
C HIS A 26 -4.39 15.53 4.76
N VAL A 27 -3.10 15.77 4.65
CA VAL A 27 -2.28 15.14 3.62
C VAL A 27 -2.14 13.67 3.96
N ALA A 28 -2.56 12.80 3.03
CA ALA A 28 -2.47 11.36 3.17
C ALA A 28 -1.15 10.83 2.61
N ILE A 29 -0.78 11.29 1.41
CA ILE A 29 0.38 10.78 0.68
C ILE A 29 1.13 11.94 0.04
N ARG A 30 2.48 11.91 0.14
CA ARG A 30 3.39 12.76 -0.62
C ARG A 30 4.31 11.91 -1.46
N TYR A 31 4.68 12.40 -2.61
CA TYR A 31 5.73 11.83 -3.46
C TYR A 31 6.35 12.90 -4.33
N VAL A 32 7.56 12.64 -4.82
CA VAL A 32 8.22 13.54 -5.77
C VAL A 32 7.80 13.15 -7.19
N ALA A 33 7.36 14.12 -7.97
CA ALA A 33 6.95 13.93 -9.36
C ALA A 33 8.14 13.49 -10.24
N GLU A 34 7.85 13.08 -11.48
CA GLU A 34 8.88 12.62 -12.44
C GLU A 34 9.94 13.68 -12.77
N ASP A 35 9.64 14.96 -12.58
CA ASP A 35 10.60 16.05 -12.75
C ASP A 35 11.72 16.06 -11.69
N GLY A 36 11.60 15.22 -10.66
CA GLY A 36 12.54 15.10 -9.56
C GLY A 36 12.60 16.31 -8.62
N LYS A 37 11.65 17.23 -8.68
CA LYS A 37 11.66 18.52 -7.95
C LYS A 37 10.34 18.85 -7.28
N THR A 38 9.23 18.56 -7.95
CA THR A 38 7.89 18.92 -7.47
C THR A 38 7.39 17.87 -6.48
N VAL A 39 7.06 18.31 -5.26
CA VAL A 39 6.35 17.46 -4.29
C VAL A 39 4.86 17.51 -4.60
N VAL A 40 4.28 16.35 -4.87
CA VAL A 40 2.85 16.17 -5.04
C VAL A 40 2.26 15.75 -3.70
N GLU A 41 1.22 16.45 -3.27
CA GLU A 41 0.45 16.11 -2.08
C GLU A 41 -0.94 15.62 -2.48
N LYS A 42 -1.37 14.51 -1.87
CA LYS A 42 -2.72 13.96 -1.97
C LYS A 42 -3.38 14.02 -0.60
N LYS A 43 -4.52 14.69 -0.51
CA LYS A 43 -5.34 14.70 0.71
C LYS A 43 -6.10 13.39 0.85
N TYR A 44 -6.51 13.05 2.07
CA TYR A 44 -7.30 11.83 2.32
C TYR A 44 -8.59 11.79 1.49
N ARG A 45 -9.28 12.92 1.29
CA ARG A 45 -10.47 12.97 0.42
C ARG A 45 -10.18 12.58 -1.03
N GLU A 46 -9.03 13.02 -1.57
CA GLU A 46 -8.62 12.70 -2.94
C GLU A 46 -8.21 11.23 -3.04
N TYR A 47 -7.48 10.75 -2.04
CA TYR A 47 -7.08 9.36 -1.93
C TYR A 47 -8.30 8.42 -1.84
N ALA A 48 -9.30 8.75 -1.00
CA ALA A 48 -10.53 7.99 -0.90
C ALA A 48 -11.32 7.97 -2.23
N GLN A 49 -11.36 9.09 -2.96
CA GLN A 49 -11.99 9.14 -4.28
C GLN A 49 -11.27 8.25 -5.29
N ASP A 50 -9.94 8.25 -5.31
CA ASP A 50 -9.16 7.40 -6.19
C ASP A 50 -9.30 5.91 -5.83
N ILE A 51 -9.42 5.58 -4.53
CA ILE A 51 -9.78 4.23 -4.07
C ILE A 51 -11.16 3.81 -4.60
N ARG A 52 -12.15 4.71 -4.57
CA ARG A 52 -13.50 4.44 -5.12
C ARG A 52 -13.48 4.20 -6.63
N ARG A 53 -12.66 4.96 -7.38
CA ARG A 53 -12.45 4.75 -8.83
C ARG A 53 -11.83 3.39 -9.10
N MET A 54 -10.75 3.05 -8.39
CA MET A 54 -10.08 1.75 -8.53
C MET A 54 -11.03 0.59 -8.18
N THR A 55 -11.81 0.72 -7.10
CA THR A 55 -12.82 -0.28 -6.71
C THR A 55 -13.86 -0.49 -7.81
N ALA A 56 -14.38 0.60 -8.39
CA ALA A 56 -15.35 0.54 -9.49
C ALA A 56 -14.75 -0.06 -10.77
N TYR A 57 -13.53 0.35 -11.12
CA TYR A 57 -12.79 -0.20 -12.24
C TYR A 57 -12.62 -1.72 -12.11
N LEU A 58 -12.13 -2.19 -10.96
CA LEU A 58 -11.88 -3.62 -10.73
C LEU A 58 -13.15 -4.46 -10.75
N LYS A 59 -14.27 -3.94 -10.23
CA LYS A 59 -15.58 -4.63 -10.30
C LYS A 59 -16.09 -4.75 -11.72
N ALA A 60 -15.79 -3.79 -12.59
CA ALA A 60 -16.16 -3.83 -14.00
C ALA A 60 -15.22 -4.73 -14.82
N GLU A 61 -13.93 -4.69 -14.55
CA GLU A 61 -12.90 -5.41 -15.30
C GLU A 61 -12.83 -6.90 -14.96
N VAL A 62 -13.10 -7.26 -13.70
CA VAL A 62 -13.01 -8.64 -13.20
C VAL A 62 -14.40 -9.10 -12.73
N PRO A 63 -15.19 -9.77 -13.58
CA PRO A 63 -16.46 -10.36 -13.15
C PRO A 63 -16.25 -11.31 -11.96
N ASP A 64 -17.18 -11.30 -11.00
CA ASP A 64 -17.14 -12.15 -9.81
C ASP A 64 -15.81 -12.02 -9.03
N ILE A 65 -15.34 -10.78 -8.86
CA ILE A 65 -14.03 -10.47 -8.26
C ILE A 65 -13.85 -11.02 -6.84
N LYS A 66 -14.95 -11.35 -6.12
CA LYS A 66 -14.83 -11.83 -4.73
C LYS A 66 -13.90 -13.05 -4.63
N GLY A 67 -12.85 -12.92 -3.82
CA GLY A 67 -11.83 -13.95 -3.61
C GLY A 67 -10.86 -14.16 -4.78
N ARG A 68 -11.02 -13.41 -5.89
CA ARG A 68 -10.07 -13.46 -7.01
C ARG A 68 -8.78 -12.73 -6.66
N ARG A 69 -7.65 -13.30 -7.04
CA ARG A 69 -6.33 -12.74 -6.73
C ARG A 69 -5.93 -11.68 -7.76
N ILE A 70 -5.68 -10.47 -7.27
CA ILE A 70 -5.18 -9.35 -8.07
C ILE A 70 -3.76 -9.05 -7.62
N VAL A 71 -2.81 -9.16 -8.54
CA VAL A 71 -1.38 -8.98 -8.26
C VAL A 71 -0.98 -7.52 -8.46
N LEU A 72 -0.21 -6.98 -7.51
CA LEU A 72 0.55 -5.74 -7.66
C LEU A 72 2.02 -6.08 -7.93
N LEU A 73 2.51 -5.61 -9.06
CA LEU A 73 3.90 -5.78 -9.50
C LEU A 73 4.46 -4.39 -9.84
N SER A 74 4.88 -3.65 -8.80
CA SER A 74 5.22 -2.24 -8.92
C SER A 74 6.19 -1.79 -7.83
N ARG A 75 6.94 -0.72 -8.12
CA ARG A 75 7.68 0.04 -7.09
C ARG A 75 6.71 0.77 -6.15
N ASN A 76 7.27 1.39 -5.11
CA ASN A 76 6.49 2.28 -4.25
C ASN A 76 5.98 3.47 -5.09
N CYS A 77 4.67 3.62 -5.19
CA CYS A 77 4.01 4.74 -5.86
C CYS A 77 2.63 4.98 -5.25
N TYR A 78 2.03 6.11 -5.58
CA TYR A 78 0.69 6.47 -5.12
C TYR A 78 -0.35 5.43 -5.55
N GLU A 79 -0.26 5.00 -6.80
CA GLU A 79 -1.17 4.02 -7.39
C GLU A 79 -1.11 2.66 -6.69
N PHE A 80 0.06 2.26 -6.14
CA PHE A 80 0.18 1.06 -5.32
C PHE A 80 -0.72 1.15 -4.08
N CYS A 81 -0.71 2.30 -3.40
CA CYS A 81 -1.55 2.53 -2.23
C CYS A 81 -3.05 2.53 -2.61
N VAL A 82 -3.42 3.21 -3.71
CA VAL A 82 -4.80 3.23 -4.23
C VAL A 82 -5.27 1.83 -4.58
N ALA A 83 -4.47 1.08 -5.33
CA ALA A 83 -4.80 -0.27 -5.76
C ALA A 83 -4.95 -1.24 -4.58
N SER A 84 -4.12 -1.10 -3.54
CA SER A 84 -4.19 -1.94 -2.35
C SER A 84 -5.58 -1.87 -1.68
N PHE A 85 -6.09 -0.67 -1.43
CA PHE A 85 -7.44 -0.49 -0.88
C PHE A 85 -8.52 -0.87 -1.91
N GLY A 86 -8.36 -0.47 -3.16
CA GLY A 86 -9.33 -0.73 -4.22
C GLY A 86 -9.59 -2.22 -4.44
N ILE A 87 -8.54 -3.05 -4.43
CA ILE A 87 -8.65 -4.51 -4.58
C ILE A 87 -9.43 -5.11 -3.41
N ILE A 88 -9.08 -4.76 -2.18
CA ILE A 88 -9.72 -5.27 -0.98
C ILE A 88 -11.20 -4.86 -0.97
N LEU A 89 -11.52 -3.59 -1.22
CA LEU A 89 -12.88 -3.07 -1.22
C LEU A 89 -13.72 -3.54 -2.40
N ALA A 90 -13.10 -4.01 -3.47
CA ALA A 90 -13.80 -4.72 -4.54
C ALA A 90 -14.17 -6.18 -4.16
N GLY A 91 -13.60 -6.70 -3.05
CA GLY A 91 -13.75 -8.07 -2.60
C GLY A 91 -12.66 -9.01 -3.13
N GLY A 92 -11.66 -8.48 -3.84
CA GLY A 92 -10.51 -9.24 -4.32
C GLY A 92 -9.50 -9.55 -3.23
N VAL A 93 -8.60 -10.47 -3.50
CA VAL A 93 -7.44 -10.78 -2.67
C VAL A 93 -6.24 -10.01 -3.20
N LEU A 94 -5.71 -9.10 -2.40
CA LEU A 94 -4.49 -8.37 -2.73
C LEU A 94 -3.27 -9.30 -2.69
N VAL A 95 -2.52 -9.37 -3.78
CA VAL A 95 -1.25 -10.10 -3.83
C VAL A 95 -0.13 -9.13 -4.18
N THR A 96 0.87 -9.02 -3.32
CA THR A 96 2.02 -8.15 -3.57
C THR A 96 3.26 -8.98 -3.87
N LEU A 97 3.89 -8.74 -5.01
CA LEU A 97 5.09 -9.43 -5.45
C LEU A 97 6.26 -8.45 -5.64
N ASN A 98 7.47 -8.98 -5.46
CA ASN A 98 8.68 -8.22 -5.74
C ASN A 98 8.94 -8.18 -7.25
N GLN A 99 8.78 -7.03 -7.86
CA GLN A 99 8.99 -6.80 -9.30
C GLN A 99 10.45 -6.97 -9.77
N LYS A 100 11.41 -7.02 -8.83
CA LYS A 100 12.85 -7.19 -9.15
C LYS A 100 13.32 -8.66 -9.12
N LYS A 101 12.39 -9.60 -8.99
CA LYS A 101 12.69 -11.04 -9.08
C LYS A 101 13.02 -11.47 -10.50
N THR A 102 13.74 -12.58 -10.61
CA THR A 102 13.94 -13.27 -11.89
C THR A 102 12.61 -13.82 -12.42
N TRP A 103 12.55 -14.11 -13.73
CA TRP A 103 11.35 -14.69 -14.32
C TRP A 103 10.96 -16.02 -13.65
N ASP A 104 11.92 -16.92 -13.42
CA ASP A 104 11.67 -18.24 -12.79
C ASP A 104 11.01 -18.10 -11.42
N GLU A 105 11.40 -17.09 -10.63
CA GLU A 105 10.81 -16.81 -9.32
C GLU A 105 9.41 -16.22 -9.44
N LEU A 106 9.23 -15.27 -10.37
CA LEU A 106 7.92 -14.65 -10.64
C LEU A 106 6.94 -15.64 -11.24
N GLU A 107 7.36 -16.44 -12.21
CA GLU A 107 6.53 -17.49 -12.84
C GLU A 107 6.03 -18.49 -11.80
N TYR A 108 6.93 -18.92 -10.89
CA TYR A 108 6.56 -19.80 -9.79
C TYR A 108 5.50 -19.16 -8.87
N GLU A 109 5.70 -17.90 -8.45
CA GLU A 109 4.74 -17.21 -7.56
C GLU A 109 3.42 -16.92 -8.27
N LEU A 110 3.46 -16.47 -9.53
CA LEU A 110 2.28 -16.23 -10.35
C LEU A 110 1.50 -17.53 -10.63
N GLY A 111 2.22 -18.64 -10.82
CA GLY A 111 1.62 -19.96 -10.96
C GLY A 111 0.88 -20.43 -9.71
N LEU A 112 1.42 -20.12 -8.51
CA LEU A 112 0.75 -20.43 -7.25
C LEU A 112 -0.50 -19.59 -7.00
N VAL A 113 -0.49 -18.31 -7.39
CA VAL A 113 -1.62 -17.42 -7.11
C VAL A 113 -2.67 -17.42 -8.21
N GLU A 114 -2.35 -17.85 -9.43
CA GLU A 114 -3.28 -17.86 -10.57
C GLU A 114 -4.04 -16.53 -10.70
N PRO A 115 -3.36 -15.40 -11.00
CA PRO A 115 -3.95 -14.09 -10.94
C PRO A 115 -5.13 -13.93 -11.92
N ALA A 116 -6.19 -13.24 -11.47
CA ALA A 116 -7.25 -12.77 -12.34
C ALA A 116 -6.80 -11.53 -13.12
N LEU A 117 -6.01 -10.67 -12.48
CA LEU A 117 -5.45 -9.45 -13.05
C LEU A 117 -4.08 -9.17 -12.42
N ILE A 118 -3.21 -8.49 -13.17
CA ILE A 118 -1.89 -8.02 -12.72
C ILE A 118 -1.82 -6.52 -13.02
N LEU A 119 -1.71 -5.72 -11.97
CA LEU A 119 -1.45 -4.28 -12.09
C LEU A 119 0.07 -4.07 -12.02
N ASN A 120 0.64 -3.39 -13.03
CA ASN A 120 2.08 -3.16 -13.10
C ASN A 120 2.40 -1.70 -13.45
N ASP A 121 3.58 -1.22 -13.05
CA ASP A 121 4.04 0.15 -13.27
C ASP A 121 4.64 0.40 -14.66
N GLY A 122 4.63 -0.61 -15.52
CA GLY A 122 5.15 -0.51 -16.88
C GLY A 122 6.68 -0.49 -16.99
N ILE A 123 7.41 -0.55 -15.88
CA ILE A 123 8.88 -0.55 -15.86
C ILE A 123 9.39 -1.97 -16.16
N ASP A 124 10.40 -2.05 -16.99
CA ASP A 124 11.09 -3.32 -17.23
C ASP A 124 12.15 -3.56 -16.14
N TYR A 125 11.92 -4.60 -15.36
CA TYR A 125 12.86 -5.08 -14.33
C TYR A 125 13.68 -6.30 -14.79
N GLY A 126 13.66 -6.60 -16.11
CA GLY A 126 14.44 -7.66 -16.72
C GLY A 126 13.67 -8.94 -17.07
N CYS A 127 12.34 -8.94 -16.94
CA CYS A 127 11.48 -10.08 -17.31
C CYS A 127 10.15 -9.65 -17.96
N ARG A 128 10.12 -8.44 -18.53
CA ARG A 128 8.91 -7.88 -19.13
C ARG A 128 8.38 -8.68 -20.30
N ALA A 129 9.26 -9.14 -21.17
CA ALA A 129 8.88 -9.89 -22.36
C ALA A 129 8.21 -11.22 -22.00
N GLU A 130 8.75 -11.94 -21.04
CA GLU A 130 8.21 -13.19 -20.52
C GLU A 130 6.85 -12.96 -19.83
N LEU A 131 6.75 -11.91 -19.03
CA LEU A 131 5.51 -11.51 -18.36
C LEU A 131 4.42 -11.16 -19.36
N GLU A 132 4.72 -10.39 -20.39
CA GLU A 132 3.78 -10.05 -21.48
C GLU A 132 3.37 -11.28 -22.28
N ALA A 133 4.29 -12.18 -22.58
CA ALA A 133 4.00 -13.42 -23.30
C ALA A 133 3.06 -14.34 -22.51
N ALA A 134 3.29 -14.49 -21.21
CA ALA A 134 2.54 -15.41 -20.35
C ALA A 134 1.21 -14.82 -19.84
N TYR A 135 1.17 -13.51 -19.54
CA TYR A 135 0.05 -12.86 -18.86
C TYR A 135 -0.48 -11.61 -19.54
N GLY A 136 -0.06 -11.29 -20.77
CA GLY A 136 -0.45 -10.05 -21.49
C GLY A 136 -1.93 -9.67 -21.40
N PRO A 137 -2.88 -10.61 -21.63
CA PRO A 137 -4.31 -10.32 -21.51
C PRO A 137 -4.76 -9.90 -20.10
N LYS A 138 -4.00 -10.25 -19.06
CA LYS A 138 -4.28 -9.92 -17.66
C LYS A 138 -3.50 -8.71 -17.14
N LEU A 139 -2.60 -8.14 -17.94
CA LEU A 139 -1.81 -6.98 -17.53
C LEU A 139 -2.60 -5.68 -17.70
N ARG A 140 -2.55 -4.83 -16.69
CA ARG A 140 -3.09 -3.45 -16.75
C ARG A 140 -2.10 -2.49 -16.08
N PRO A 141 -2.03 -1.24 -16.55
CA PRO A 141 -1.22 -0.23 -15.88
C PRO A 141 -1.80 0.13 -14.52
N MET A 142 -0.94 0.56 -13.59
CA MET A 142 -1.35 0.91 -12.22
C MET A 142 -2.37 2.05 -12.17
N ASP A 143 -2.40 2.90 -13.17
CA ASP A 143 -3.27 4.08 -13.27
C ASP A 143 -4.55 3.85 -14.10
N CYS A 144 -4.87 2.62 -14.43
CA CYS A 144 -6.02 2.20 -15.24
C CYS A 144 -7.39 2.70 -14.74
N TYR A 145 -7.48 3.12 -13.49
CA TYR A 145 -8.71 3.60 -12.86
C TYR A 145 -9.01 5.09 -13.10
N LYS A 146 -8.05 5.87 -13.60
CA LYS A 146 -8.12 7.35 -13.62
C LYS A 146 -9.34 7.89 -14.37
N ASP A 147 -9.74 7.23 -15.44
CA ASP A 147 -10.91 7.63 -16.25
C ASP A 147 -12.25 7.02 -15.76
N THR A 148 -12.22 6.25 -14.67
CA THR A 148 -13.41 5.64 -14.09
C THR A 148 -14.07 6.60 -13.09
N ALA A 149 -15.39 6.72 -13.14
CA ALA A 149 -16.14 7.47 -12.14
C ALA A 149 -16.03 6.80 -10.76
N PRO A 150 -15.89 7.57 -9.65
CA PRO A 150 -15.88 6.98 -8.31
C PRO A 150 -17.23 6.30 -8.01
N GLY A 151 -17.17 5.03 -7.63
CA GLY A 151 -18.34 4.22 -7.29
C GLY A 151 -18.66 4.25 -5.79
N GLU A 152 -19.84 3.73 -5.44
CA GLU A 152 -20.18 3.48 -4.05
C GLU A 152 -19.38 2.29 -3.50
N LEU A 153 -18.90 2.45 -2.26
CA LEU A 153 -18.25 1.37 -1.53
C LEU A 153 -19.31 0.56 -0.76
N THR A 154 -19.14 -0.74 -0.77
CA THR A 154 -19.91 -1.66 0.06
C THR A 154 -18.96 -2.47 0.91
N ASN A 155 -19.31 -2.74 2.16
CA ASN A 155 -18.53 -3.64 2.99
C ASN A 155 -18.76 -5.08 2.53
N CYS A 156 -17.88 -5.59 1.68
CA CYS A 156 -17.98 -6.93 1.08
C CYS A 156 -16.92 -7.90 1.61
N VAL A 157 -16.06 -7.45 2.53
CA VAL A 157 -15.00 -8.26 3.15
C VAL A 157 -15.44 -8.68 4.55
N GLY A 158 -15.48 -9.97 4.79
CA GLY A 158 -15.69 -10.51 6.15
C GLY A 158 -14.36 -10.59 6.91
N HIS A 159 -14.43 -10.50 8.23
CA HIS A 159 -13.22 -10.52 9.08
C HIS A 159 -12.32 -11.73 8.85
N ASP A 160 -12.89 -12.87 8.51
CA ASP A 160 -12.15 -14.12 8.27
C ASP A 160 -11.88 -14.39 6.79
N ASP A 161 -12.36 -13.51 5.87
CA ASP A 161 -12.08 -13.63 4.45
C ASP A 161 -10.57 -13.42 4.21
N LEU A 162 -10.01 -14.19 3.28
CA LEU A 162 -8.65 -13.95 2.80
C LEU A 162 -8.60 -12.58 2.11
N MET A 163 -7.85 -11.67 2.70
CA MET A 163 -7.73 -10.30 2.23
C MET A 163 -6.46 -10.08 1.42
N MET A 164 -5.37 -10.74 1.82
CA MET A 164 -4.06 -10.49 1.26
C MET A 164 -3.17 -11.73 1.26
N LEU A 165 -2.31 -11.82 0.23
CA LEU A 165 -1.20 -12.78 0.13
C LEU A 165 0.11 -12.00 0.00
N MET A 166 1.07 -12.30 0.85
CA MET A 166 2.44 -11.81 0.76
C MET A 166 3.43 -12.96 0.69
N PHE A 167 4.46 -12.82 -0.12
CA PHE A 167 5.49 -13.84 -0.26
C PHE A 167 6.70 -13.56 0.62
N THR A 168 7.21 -14.59 1.27
CA THR A 168 8.44 -14.54 2.05
C THR A 168 9.50 -15.43 1.40
N SER A 169 10.77 -15.03 1.53
CA SER A 169 11.89 -15.91 1.17
C SER A 169 11.88 -17.12 2.09
N GLY A 170 11.43 -18.26 1.58
CA GLY A 170 11.37 -19.48 2.37
C GLY A 170 12.77 -19.96 2.77
N THR A 171 12.95 -20.44 4.00
CA THR A 171 14.19 -21.09 4.47
C THR A 171 14.57 -22.34 3.67
N THR A 172 13.67 -22.86 2.86
CA THR A 172 13.82 -24.05 2.00
C THR A 172 14.10 -23.72 0.53
N GLY A 173 14.44 -22.47 0.20
CA GLY A 173 14.86 -22.05 -1.14
C GLY A 173 13.74 -21.58 -2.08
N ARG A 174 12.46 -21.88 -1.81
CA ARG A 174 11.32 -21.36 -2.58
C ARG A 174 10.42 -20.45 -1.73
N SER A 175 9.89 -19.41 -2.36
CA SER A 175 8.96 -18.48 -1.72
C SER A 175 7.70 -19.18 -1.21
N LYS A 176 7.20 -18.73 -0.06
CA LYS A 176 5.93 -19.19 0.53
C LYS A 176 4.96 -18.03 0.65
N GLY A 177 3.72 -18.24 0.24
CA GLY A 177 2.64 -17.27 0.39
C GLY A 177 2.08 -17.30 1.82
N VAL A 178 2.13 -16.15 2.50
CA VAL A 178 1.48 -15.93 3.79
C VAL A 178 0.09 -15.38 3.55
N MET A 179 -0.92 -16.06 4.07
CA MET A 179 -2.33 -15.70 3.95
C MET A 179 -2.75 -14.81 5.12
N LEU A 180 -3.30 -13.63 4.83
CA LEU A 180 -3.74 -12.67 5.83
C LEU A 180 -5.22 -12.35 5.64
N SER A 181 -6.00 -12.47 6.72
CA SER A 181 -7.39 -12.03 6.77
C SER A 181 -7.51 -10.56 7.22
N GLU A 182 -8.68 -9.96 7.06
CA GLU A 182 -8.97 -8.65 7.64
C GLU A 182 -8.77 -8.64 9.15
N ARG A 183 -9.16 -9.72 9.86
CA ARG A 183 -8.92 -9.88 11.30
C ARG A 183 -7.44 -9.77 11.67
N ASN A 184 -6.55 -10.39 10.91
CA ASN A 184 -5.10 -10.30 11.15
C ASN A 184 -4.63 -8.85 11.01
N MET A 185 -5.13 -8.13 10.00
CA MET A 185 -4.79 -6.73 9.77
C MET A 185 -5.31 -5.86 10.91
N CYS A 186 -6.58 -5.99 11.31
CA CYS A 186 -7.15 -5.22 12.42
C CYS A 186 -6.39 -5.45 13.74
N ALA A 187 -5.99 -6.70 14.04
CA ALA A 187 -5.18 -7.01 15.21
C ALA A 187 -3.80 -6.34 15.16
N SER A 188 -3.17 -6.32 13.99
CA SER A 188 -1.90 -5.61 13.77
C SER A 188 -2.06 -4.10 13.94
N LEU A 189 -3.15 -3.50 13.42
CA LEU A 189 -3.46 -2.09 13.58
C LEU A 189 -3.69 -1.71 15.04
N HIS A 190 -4.35 -2.56 15.81
CA HIS A 190 -4.56 -2.33 17.24
C HIS A 190 -3.23 -2.25 18.00
N THR A 191 -2.36 -3.22 17.80
CA THR A 191 -1.01 -3.20 18.38
C THR A 191 -0.19 -1.98 17.92
N TYR A 192 -0.28 -1.63 16.64
CA TYR A 192 0.42 -0.47 16.10
C TYR A 192 -0.10 0.85 16.70
N SER A 193 -1.41 1.00 16.89
CA SER A 193 -1.99 2.20 17.49
C SER A 193 -1.52 2.40 18.93
N GLU A 194 -1.48 1.35 19.74
CA GLU A 194 -0.95 1.42 21.11
C GLU A 194 0.52 1.85 21.16
N VAL A 195 1.36 1.31 20.25
CA VAL A 195 2.76 1.70 20.12
C VAL A 195 2.88 3.15 19.68
N ALA A 196 2.11 3.57 18.70
CA ALA A 196 2.13 4.94 18.17
C ALA A 196 1.66 5.95 19.24
N GLU A 197 0.59 5.66 19.97
CA GLU A 197 0.11 6.51 21.07
C GLU A 197 1.16 6.66 22.18
N ASN A 198 1.79 5.55 22.57
CA ASN A 198 2.87 5.58 23.58
C ASN A 198 4.08 6.39 23.07
N TRP A 199 4.40 6.27 21.79
CA TRP A 199 5.50 7.02 21.18
C TRP A 199 5.20 8.51 21.12
N ILE A 200 3.98 8.88 20.71
CA ILE A 200 3.48 10.27 20.68
C ILE A 200 3.53 10.89 22.07
N THR A 201 3.01 10.18 23.10
CA THR A 201 2.93 10.72 24.46
C THR A 201 4.26 10.87 25.14
N ASN A 202 5.24 10.00 24.85
CA ASN A 202 6.46 9.89 25.63
C ASN A 202 7.75 10.28 24.91
N ARG A 203 7.75 10.44 23.58
CA ARG A 203 9.00 10.57 22.81
C ARG A 203 9.02 11.66 21.75
N LEU A 204 7.89 12.29 21.43
CA LEU A 204 7.94 13.41 20.49
C LEU A 204 8.75 14.57 21.08
N PRO A 205 9.63 15.19 20.28
CA PRO A 205 10.35 16.39 20.70
C PRO A 205 9.37 17.49 21.12
N ALA A 206 9.79 18.30 22.10
CA ALA A 206 9.00 19.43 22.52
C ALA A 206 8.72 20.37 21.33
N GLY A 207 7.45 20.66 21.07
CA GLY A 207 7.01 21.50 19.96
C GLY A 207 6.71 20.78 18.65
N GLN A 208 6.92 19.46 18.56
CA GLN A 208 6.48 18.66 17.40
C GLN A 208 4.96 18.72 17.29
N LYS A 209 4.46 19.03 16.09
CA LYS A 209 3.03 19.13 15.80
C LYS A 209 2.51 17.84 15.15
N LEU A 210 1.27 17.50 15.47
CA LEU A 210 0.50 16.46 14.78
C LEU A 210 -0.30 17.10 13.63
N PRO A 211 -0.62 16.36 12.56
CA PRO A 211 -0.24 14.96 12.29
C PRO A 211 1.22 14.80 11.90
N LEU A 212 1.76 13.58 12.05
CA LEU A 212 3.12 13.25 11.63
C LEU A 212 3.17 12.83 10.17
N SER A 213 4.37 12.88 9.60
CA SER A 213 4.70 12.33 8.29
C SER A 213 5.81 11.28 8.37
N HIS A 214 5.68 10.21 7.61
CA HIS A 214 6.60 9.08 7.63
C HIS A 214 7.19 8.81 6.26
N MET A 215 8.52 8.77 6.18
CA MET A 215 9.23 8.37 4.96
C MET A 215 9.22 6.86 4.77
N THR A 216 8.66 6.42 3.66
CA THR A 216 8.62 5.01 3.26
C THR A 216 9.80 4.68 2.38
N LEU A 217 10.83 4.11 2.95
CA LEU A 217 12.07 3.74 2.24
C LEU A 217 12.06 2.26 1.79
N LEU A 218 11.48 1.40 2.61
CA LEU A 218 11.37 -0.02 2.33
C LEU A 218 10.25 -0.31 1.32
N PRO A 219 10.37 -1.40 0.52
CA PRO A 219 9.34 -1.74 -0.46
C PRO A 219 7.98 -2.04 0.18
N LEU A 220 6.91 -1.51 -0.42
CA LEU A 220 5.53 -1.73 0.03
C LEU A 220 5.05 -3.18 -0.15
N PHE A 221 5.71 -3.98 -0.98
CA PHE A 221 5.40 -5.40 -1.09
C PHE A 221 5.85 -6.22 0.14
N HIS A 222 6.59 -5.62 1.09
CA HIS A 222 6.93 -6.22 2.38
C HIS A 222 6.00 -5.73 3.49
N MET A 223 5.56 -6.64 4.37
CA MET A 223 4.66 -6.32 5.49
C MET A 223 5.21 -5.21 6.38
N ALA A 224 6.51 -5.17 6.65
CA ALA A 224 7.14 -4.14 7.49
C ALA A 224 6.87 -2.71 7.03
N CYS A 225 6.66 -2.50 5.71
CA CYS A 225 6.33 -1.20 5.14
C CYS A 225 4.86 -1.07 4.79
N PHE A 226 4.23 -2.17 4.34
CA PHE A 226 2.80 -2.19 4.00
C PHE A 226 1.91 -1.81 5.20
N VAL A 227 2.31 -2.19 6.41
CA VAL A 227 1.57 -1.83 7.63
C VAL A 227 1.38 -0.32 7.75
N CYS A 228 2.31 0.51 7.27
CA CYS A 228 2.19 1.97 7.28
C CYS A 228 1.04 2.46 6.38
N VAL A 229 0.81 1.81 5.22
CA VAL A 229 -0.31 2.13 4.32
C VAL A 229 -1.65 1.97 5.03
N MET A 230 -1.77 0.96 5.89
CA MET A 230 -2.99 0.64 6.63
C MET A 230 -3.11 1.38 7.97
N SER A 231 -1.99 1.72 8.64
CA SER A 231 -2.02 2.28 10.00
C SER A 231 -2.09 3.80 10.06
N TYR A 232 -1.77 4.50 8.98
CA TYR A 232 -1.75 5.97 9.02
C TYR A 232 -3.10 6.64 8.81
N PRO A 233 -4.03 6.11 8.00
CA PRO A 233 -5.35 6.70 7.89
C PRO A 233 -6.09 6.88 9.22
N PRO A 234 -6.09 5.91 10.16
CA PRO A 234 -6.72 6.09 11.48
C PRO A 234 -6.08 7.18 12.35
N ALA A 235 -4.82 7.52 12.08
CA ALA A 235 -4.10 8.57 12.78
C ALA A 235 -4.10 9.92 12.05
N GLY A 236 -4.60 9.98 10.82
CA GLY A 236 -4.55 11.16 9.96
C GLY A 236 -3.12 11.56 9.57
N TRP A 237 -2.16 10.63 9.58
CA TRP A 237 -0.74 10.85 9.26
C TRP A 237 -0.47 10.78 7.77
N ALA A 238 0.62 11.43 7.34
CA ALA A 238 1.05 11.40 5.96
C ALA A 238 2.08 10.30 5.70
N LEU A 239 1.94 9.60 4.56
CA LEU A 239 2.93 8.67 4.03
C LEU A 239 3.71 9.37 2.91
N ASN A 240 5.01 9.59 3.12
CA ASN A 240 5.92 10.15 2.14
C ASN A 240 6.59 9.01 1.37
N LEU A 241 6.23 8.83 0.11
CA LEU A 241 6.68 7.70 -0.72
C LEU A 241 8.02 8.01 -1.39
N CYS A 242 9.03 7.19 -1.10
CA CYS A 242 10.24 7.10 -1.88
C CYS A 242 10.10 5.93 -2.87
N GLY A 243 10.11 6.25 -4.16
CA GLY A 243 9.90 5.25 -5.22
C GLY A 243 11.14 4.39 -5.51
N ASP A 244 12.33 4.97 -5.31
CA ASP A 244 13.61 4.29 -5.45
C ASP A 244 14.58 4.75 -4.37
N ILE A 245 15.31 3.82 -3.77
CA ILE A 245 16.26 4.10 -2.69
C ILE A 245 17.38 5.06 -3.14
N ARG A 246 17.70 5.08 -4.43
CA ARG A 246 18.71 6.01 -5.00
C ARG A 246 18.30 7.47 -4.89
N ASP A 247 17.00 7.73 -4.81
CA ASP A 247 16.41 9.07 -4.70
C ASP A 247 16.21 9.53 -3.24
N PHE A 248 16.54 8.66 -2.27
CA PHE A 248 16.24 8.85 -0.86
C PHE A 248 16.65 10.21 -0.30
N TYR A 249 17.90 10.63 -0.51
CA TYR A 249 18.40 11.91 0.04
C TYR A 249 17.68 13.11 -0.56
N ARG A 250 17.38 13.07 -1.87
CA ARG A 250 16.59 14.08 -2.55
C ARG A 250 15.18 14.16 -1.96
N ASP A 251 14.52 13.01 -1.87
CA ASP A 251 13.12 12.90 -1.43
C ASP A 251 12.98 13.29 0.04
N LEU A 252 13.91 12.89 0.89
CA LEU A 252 13.96 13.31 2.30
C LEU A 252 14.13 14.84 2.43
N GLY A 253 15.03 15.43 1.62
CA GLY A 253 15.28 16.87 1.61
C GLY A 253 14.09 17.68 1.10
N LEU A 254 13.27 17.13 0.21
CA LEU A 254 12.08 17.80 -0.34
C LEU A 254 10.83 17.63 0.53
N MET A 255 10.62 16.43 1.10
CA MET A 255 9.39 16.10 1.83
C MET A 255 9.47 16.32 3.34
N HIS A 256 10.67 16.52 3.93
CA HIS A 256 10.88 16.85 5.35
C HIS A 256 10.10 15.93 6.30
N SER A 257 10.31 14.62 6.20
CA SER A 257 9.58 13.62 6.99
C SER A 257 9.95 13.69 8.48
N ASP A 258 8.94 13.53 9.34
CA ASP A 258 9.11 13.53 10.80
C ASP A 258 9.68 12.21 11.32
N VAL A 259 9.32 11.09 10.67
CA VAL A 259 9.66 9.73 11.09
C VAL A 259 10.09 8.92 9.86
N MET A 260 10.94 7.95 10.08
CA MET A 260 11.37 6.99 9.08
C MET A 260 11.53 5.61 9.70
N ALA A 261 10.94 4.59 9.07
CA ALA A 261 11.30 3.19 9.34
C ALA A 261 12.43 2.77 8.39
N SER A 262 13.47 2.17 8.93
CA SER A 262 14.64 1.75 8.18
C SER A 262 15.10 0.34 8.59
N ALA A 263 15.84 -0.32 7.71
CA ALA A 263 16.55 -1.55 8.05
C ALA A 263 17.97 -1.22 8.56
N PRO A 264 18.56 -2.04 9.44
CA PRO A 264 19.91 -1.79 9.98
C PRO A 264 20.96 -1.49 8.90
N MET A 265 20.97 -2.27 7.80
CA MET A 265 21.88 -2.07 6.68
C MET A 265 21.76 -0.69 6.01
N LEU A 266 20.56 -0.11 5.99
CA LEU A 266 20.35 1.24 5.44
C LEU A 266 20.84 2.30 6.40
N VAL A 267 20.66 2.12 7.70
CA VAL A 267 21.21 3.02 8.72
C VAL A 267 22.73 3.08 8.64
N GLU A 268 23.38 1.92 8.50
CA GLU A 268 24.84 1.83 8.32
C GLU A 268 25.35 2.52 7.05
N THR A 269 24.50 2.60 6.00
CA THR A 269 24.86 3.30 4.75
C THR A 269 24.68 4.82 4.85
N ILE A 270 23.84 5.28 5.77
CA ILE A 270 23.55 6.70 6.00
C ILE A 270 24.62 7.35 6.93
N TYR A 271 25.22 6.57 7.81
CA TYR A 271 26.29 6.96 8.74
C TYR A 271 27.67 6.57 8.21
#